data_d05b32ab55ec40c4edf7c6b096aff729
#
_entry.id   d05b32ab55ec40c4edf7c6b096aff729
#
_cell.length_a   1.000
_cell.length_b   1.000
_cell.length_c   1.000
_cell.angle_alpha   90.00
_cell.angle_beta   90.00
_cell.angle_gamma   90.00
#
_symmetry.space_group_name_H-M   'P 1'
#
loop_
_entity.id
_entity.type
_entity.pdbx_description
1 polymer ?
#
loop_
_entity_poly.entity_id
_entity_poly.type
_entity_poly.pdbx_seq_one_letter_code
_entity_poly.pdbx_strand_id
1 'polypeptide(L)'
;MTLWQGLCHLPTSWHTPMGRLLGKFLFIVAKDRKKIAQANISLCLSNLSADDQKKILSNNFALLGKSIIETGIAWFWSDAKIKKLIDYEIFGLDLLSIEHSSKGNLIIFKHSQHLELDARLLAINAEIYGVSRAHNSASMNKIQNKGRLSS
;
A
#
# COMPACT_ATOMS: atom_id res chain seq x y z
N MET A 1 5.86 -11.40 17.96
CA MET A 1 5.67 -10.11 17.28
C MET A 1 6.86 -9.90 16.35
N THR A 2 6.65 -9.66 15.07
CA THR A 2 7.75 -9.39 14.14
C THR A 2 8.25 -7.95 14.33
N LEU A 3 9.50 -7.66 13.95
CA LEU A 3 10.05 -6.29 13.97
C LEU A 3 9.14 -5.32 13.20
N TRP A 4 8.62 -5.77 12.06
CA TRP A 4 7.69 -4.99 11.24
C TRP A 4 6.39 -4.62 11.98
N GLN A 5 5.79 -5.57 12.69
CA GLN A 5 4.62 -5.26 13.55
C GLN A 5 4.95 -4.21 14.60
N GLY A 6 6.13 -4.32 15.25
CA GLY A 6 6.57 -3.31 16.22
C GLY A 6 6.67 -1.92 15.62
N LEU A 7 7.28 -1.80 14.45
CA LEU A 7 7.41 -0.52 13.74
C LEU A 7 6.06 0.12 13.40
N CYS A 8 5.07 -0.67 12.99
CA CYS A 8 3.73 -0.16 12.66
C CYS A 8 2.93 0.29 13.89
N HIS A 9 3.33 -0.09 15.11
CA HIS A 9 2.67 0.34 16.35
C HIS A 9 3.27 1.60 16.96
N LEU A 10 4.33 2.16 16.38
CA LEU A 10 4.86 3.46 16.77
C LEU A 10 3.84 4.59 16.54
N PRO A 11 4.01 5.75 17.18
CA PRO A 11 3.14 6.91 16.96
C PRO A 11 3.04 7.27 15.47
N THR A 12 1.83 7.65 15.02
CA THR A 12 1.57 7.95 13.60
C THR A 12 2.48 9.04 13.02
N SER A 13 2.88 10.00 13.86
CA SER A 13 3.85 11.05 13.49
C SER A 13 5.22 10.51 13.04
N TRP A 14 5.58 9.29 13.44
CA TRP A 14 6.84 8.64 13.07
C TRP A 14 6.76 7.87 11.76
N HIS A 15 5.56 7.52 11.29
CA HIS A 15 5.39 6.68 10.10
C HIS A 15 5.95 7.33 8.84
N THR A 16 5.68 8.64 8.64
CA THR A 16 6.20 9.36 7.47
C THR A 16 7.72 9.49 7.46
N PRO A 17 8.40 9.96 8.53
CA PRO A 17 9.85 10.03 8.52
C PRO A 17 10.52 8.65 8.43
N MET A 18 9.97 7.64 9.09
CA MET A 18 10.47 6.27 8.98
C MET A 18 10.30 5.69 7.58
N GLY A 19 9.13 5.90 6.96
CA GLY A 19 8.90 5.48 5.58
C GLY A 19 9.89 6.12 4.62
N ARG A 20 10.16 7.43 4.78
CA ARG A 20 11.18 8.13 3.98
C ARG A 20 12.59 7.57 4.19
N LEU A 21 12.95 7.27 5.45
CA LEU A 21 14.26 6.68 5.76
C LEU A 21 14.40 5.29 5.14
N LEU A 22 13.36 4.44 5.27
CA LEU A 22 13.30 3.14 4.64
C LEU A 22 13.39 3.24 3.11
N GLY A 23 12.68 4.20 2.52
CA GLY A 23 12.77 4.48 1.08
C GLY A 23 14.18 4.87 0.63
N LYS A 24 14.88 5.72 1.37
CA LYS A 24 16.30 6.06 1.10
C LYS A 24 17.20 4.83 1.19
N PHE A 25 17.00 4.00 2.21
CA PHE A 25 17.74 2.74 2.34
C PHE A 25 17.49 1.83 1.14
N LEU A 26 16.24 1.61 0.75
CA LEU A 26 15.87 0.81 -0.42
C LEU A 26 16.44 1.38 -1.73
N PHE A 27 16.47 2.69 -1.87
CA PHE A 27 17.08 3.36 -3.03
C PHE A 27 18.57 3.01 -3.22
N ILE A 28 19.28 2.73 -2.11
CA ILE A 28 20.69 2.36 -2.12
C ILE A 28 20.86 0.84 -2.38
N VAL A 29 20.08 0.01 -1.67
CA VAL A 29 20.30 -1.44 -1.67
C VAL A 29 19.56 -2.18 -2.79
N ALA A 30 18.39 -1.71 -3.21
CA ALA A 30 17.54 -2.37 -4.21
C ALA A 30 17.95 -1.99 -5.65
N LYS A 31 19.20 -2.25 -6.02
CA LYS A 31 19.81 -1.81 -7.30
C LYS A 31 19.03 -2.25 -8.54
N ASP A 32 18.54 -3.49 -8.57
CA ASP A 32 17.81 -4.02 -9.73
C ASP A 32 16.43 -3.35 -9.86
N ARG A 33 15.72 -3.16 -8.76
CA ARG A 33 14.45 -2.42 -8.75
C ARG A 33 14.63 -0.98 -9.20
N LYS A 34 15.72 -0.35 -8.75
CA LYS A 34 16.09 1.01 -9.18
C LYS A 34 16.35 1.10 -10.69
N LYS A 35 17.10 0.13 -11.27
CA LYS A 35 17.35 0.08 -12.72
C LYS A 35 16.05 -0.07 -13.50
N ILE A 36 15.15 -0.98 -13.07
CA ILE A 36 13.85 -1.17 -13.72
C ILE A 36 13.00 0.10 -13.64
N ALA A 37 12.91 0.72 -12.47
CA ALA A 37 12.16 1.96 -12.29
C ALA A 37 12.72 3.10 -13.14
N GLN A 38 14.04 3.23 -13.21
CA GLN A 38 14.71 4.23 -14.04
C GLN A 38 14.45 4.01 -15.53
N ALA A 39 14.53 2.77 -16.01
CA ALA A 39 14.22 2.44 -17.40
C ALA A 39 12.76 2.79 -17.74
N ASN A 40 11.80 2.42 -16.88
CA ASN A 40 10.40 2.73 -17.07
C ASN A 40 10.14 4.26 -17.11
N ILE A 41 10.76 5.03 -16.20
CA ILE A 41 10.65 6.48 -16.18
C ILE A 41 11.21 7.07 -17.47
N SER A 42 12.38 6.63 -17.91
CA SER A 42 13.02 7.13 -19.13
C SER A 42 12.22 6.80 -20.39
N LEU A 43 11.55 5.65 -20.44
CA LEU A 43 10.70 5.25 -21.56
C LEU A 43 9.35 5.98 -21.57
N CYS A 44 8.67 6.01 -20.41
CA CYS A 44 7.31 6.54 -20.33
C CYS A 44 7.24 8.07 -20.19
N LEU A 45 8.31 8.69 -19.69
CA LEU A 45 8.41 10.11 -19.41
C LEU A 45 9.64 10.73 -20.09
N SER A 46 9.87 10.33 -21.34
CA SER A 46 11.04 10.78 -22.15
C SER A 46 11.05 12.28 -22.44
N ASN A 47 9.91 12.95 -22.33
CA ASN A 47 9.75 14.40 -22.49
C ASN A 47 10.20 15.21 -21.27
N LEU A 48 10.46 14.58 -20.13
CA LEU A 48 10.93 15.25 -18.92
C LEU A 48 12.45 15.39 -18.91
N SER A 49 12.93 16.43 -18.23
CA SER A 49 14.37 16.62 -18.01
C SER A 49 14.97 15.45 -17.19
N ALA A 50 16.28 15.20 -17.34
CA ALA A 50 16.97 14.19 -16.56
C ALA A 50 16.85 14.43 -15.05
N ASP A 51 16.80 15.69 -14.61
CA ASP A 51 16.67 16.03 -13.20
C ASP A 51 15.23 15.78 -12.69
N ASP A 52 14.21 16.01 -13.49
CA ASP A 52 12.83 15.66 -13.11
C ASP A 52 12.63 14.15 -13.07
N GLN A 53 13.20 13.40 -14.02
CA GLN A 53 13.21 11.92 -13.97
C GLN A 53 13.88 11.41 -12.71
N LYS A 54 15.02 11.98 -12.27
CA LYS A 54 15.68 11.63 -11.00
C LYS A 54 14.82 11.96 -9.78
N LYS A 55 14.12 13.11 -9.77
CA LYS A 55 13.20 13.47 -8.69
C LYS A 55 12.04 12.47 -8.59
N ILE A 56 11.45 12.09 -9.73
CA ILE A 56 10.38 11.08 -9.78
C ILE A 56 10.90 9.74 -9.24
N LEU A 57 12.07 9.29 -9.66
CA LEU A 57 12.69 8.07 -9.17
C LEU A 57 12.91 8.09 -7.65
N SER A 58 13.46 9.17 -7.12
CA SER A 58 13.69 9.35 -5.69
C SER A 58 12.38 9.36 -4.90
N ASN A 59 11.37 10.09 -5.39
CA ASN A 59 10.05 10.14 -4.77
C ASN A 59 9.34 8.78 -4.80
N ASN A 60 9.47 8.02 -5.88
CA ASN A 60 8.93 6.66 -5.98
C ASN A 60 9.47 5.75 -4.87
N PHE A 61 10.77 5.80 -4.60
CA PHE A 61 11.37 5.03 -3.50
C PHE A 61 10.94 5.54 -2.11
N ALA A 62 10.80 6.85 -1.93
CA ALA A 62 10.28 7.41 -0.67
C ALA A 62 8.85 6.94 -0.39
N LEU A 63 7.99 6.90 -1.42
CA LEU A 63 6.64 6.37 -1.35
C LEU A 63 6.63 4.84 -1.13
N LEU A 64 7.55 4.09 -1.76
CA LEU A 64 7.70 2.65 -1.52
C LEU A 64 8.02 2.37 -0.05
N GLY A 65 8.92 3.14 0.56
CA GLY A 65 9.22 3.00 1.99
C GLY A 65 8.00 3.30 2.87
N LYS A 66 7.20 4.31 2.52
CA LYS A 66 5.94 4.62 3.19
C LYS A 66 4.92 3.50 3.03
N SER A 67 4.78 2.93 1.84
CA SER A 67 3.82 1.84 1.56
C SER A 67 4.08 0.58 2.39
N ILE A 68 5.35 0.29 2.72
CA ILE A 68 5.70 -0.83 3.61
C ILE A 68 5.13 -0.61 5.02
N ILE A 69 5.17 0.61 5.53
CA ILE A 69 4.56 0.95 6.84
C ILE A 69 3.03 0.85 6.74
N GLU A 70 2.44 1.41 5.70
CA GLU A 70 0.99 1.40 5.47
C GLU A 70 0.44 -0.03 5.28
N THR A 71 1.17 -0.88 4.58
CA THR A 71 0.84 -2.32 4.49
C THR A 71 0.81 -2.97 5.87
N GLY A 72 1.77 -2.66 6.72
CA GLY A 72 1.76 -3.16 8.09
C GLY A 72 0.61 -2.61 8.94
N ILE A 73 0.22 -1.35 8.74
CA ILE A 73 -0.98 -0.77 9.35
C ILE A 73 -2.22 -1.55 8.89
N ALA A 74 -2.38 -1.73 7.59
CA ALA A 74 -3.51 -2.47 7.01
C ALA A 74 -3.64 -3.90 7.55
N TRP A 75 -2.51 -4.58 7.81
CA TRP A 75 -2.52 -5.98 8.22
C TRP A 75 -2.51 -6.21 9.75
N PHE A 76 -2.05 -5.25 10.55
CA PHE A 76 -1.80 -5.48 11.98
C PHE A 76 -2.62 -4.60 12.91
N TRP A 77 -3.29 -3.56 12.41
CA TRP A 77 -4.14 -2.73 13.23
C TRP A 77 -5.58 -3.24 13.24
N SER A 78 -6.25 -3.06 14.39
CA SER A 78 -7.70 -3.30 14.49
C SER A 78 -8.47 -2.21 13.75
N ASP A 79 -9.71 -2.51 13.33
CA ASP A 79 -10.63 -1.56 12.70
C ASP A 79 -10.84 -0.31 13.54
N ALA A 80 -11.04 -0.49 14.83
CA ALA A 80 -11.22 0.62 15.78
C ALA A 80 -10.00 1.56 15.78
N LYS A 81 -8.78 1.00 15.69
CA LYS A 81 -7.56 1.79 15.64
C LYS A 81 -7.41 2.51 14.30
N ILE A 82 -7.73 1.85 13.19
CA ILE A 82 -7.71 2.48 11.86
C ILE A 82 -8.72 3.62 11.81
N LYS A 83 -9.97 3.38 12.17
CA LYS A 83 -11.03 4.41 12.18
C LYS A 83 -10.69 5.62 13.05
N LYS A 84 -9.96 5.41 14.14
CA LYS A 84 -9.56 6.49 15.06
C LYS A 84 -8.37 7.31 14.59
N LEU A 85 -7.40 6.68 13.93
CA LEU A 85 -6.06 7.28 13.72
C LEU A 85 -5.76 7.57 12.25
N ILE A 86 -6.55 7.03 11.32
CA ILE A 86 -6.41 7.29 9.89
C ILE A 86 -7.57 8.21 9.49
N ASP A 87 -7.21 9.38 8.99
CA ASP A 87 -8.16 10.30 8.37
C ASP A 87 -8.38 9.89 6.93
N TYR A 88 -9.62 9.53 6.58
CA TYR A 88 -9.98 9.07 5.24
C TYR A 88 -11.45 9.37 4.91
N GLU A 89 -11.73 9.54 3.65
CA GLU A 89 -13.08 9.63 3.09
C GLU A 89 -13.24 8.61 1.97
N ILE A 90 -14.41 7.97 1.89
CA ILE A 90 -14.76 7.06 0.81
C ILE A 90 -16.02 7.59 0.15
N PHE A 91 -15.90 7.98 -1.10
CA PHE A 91 -17.02 8.45 -1.92
C PHE A 91 -17.65 7.27 -2.67
N GLY A 92 -18.97 7.28 -2.81
CA GLY A 92 -19.71 6.29 -3.60
C GLY A 92 -19.87 4.93 -2.92
N LEU A 93 -19.78 4.83 -1.59
CA LEU A 93 -20.09 3.59 -0.87
C LEU A 93 -21.53 3.13 -1.10
N ASP A 94 -22.47 4.05 -1.29
CA ASP A 94 -23.85 3.80 -1.64
C ASP A 94 -24.00 3.00 -2.93
N LEU A 95 -23.09 3.17 -3.89
CA LEU A 95 -23.06 2.42 -5.17
C LEU A 95 -22.77 0.92 -4.96
N LEU A 96 -22.21 0.54 -3.82
CA LEU A 96 -21.94 -0.85 -3.46
C LEU A 96 -23.13 -1.55 -2.80
N SER A 97 -24.20 -0.84 -2.51
CA SER A 97 -25.40 -1.42 -1.89
C SER A 97 -26.06 -2.45 -2.83
N ILE A 98 -26.61 -3.50 -2.24
CA ILE A 98 -27.34 -4.56 -2.96
C ILE A 98 -28.53 -3.98 -3.75
N GLU A 99 -29.08 -2.85 -3.30
CA GLU A 99 -30.19 -2.15 -3.95
C GLU A 99 -29.83 -1.67 -5.37
N HIS A 100 -28.54 -1.38 -5.64
CA HIS A 100 -28.06 -0.95 -6.94
C HIS A 100 -27.68 -2.10 -7.88
N SER A 101 -27.47 -3.32 -7.36
CA SER A 101 -27.13 -4.48 -8.18
C SER A 101 -27.56 -5.80 -7.54
N SER A 102 -28.57 -6.45 -8.13
CA SER A 102 -28.98 -7.81 -7.76
C SER A 102 -27.93 -8.89 -8.09
N LYS A 103 -26.90 -8.55 -8.87
CA LYS A 103 -25.85 -9.46 -9.35
C LYS A 103 -24.51 -9.30 -8.63
N GLY A 104 -24.42 -8.37 -7.68
CA GLY A 104 -23.16 -7.98 -7.03
C GLY A 104 -22.35 -6.97 -7.86
N ASN A 105 -21.29 -6.42 -7.25
CA ASN A 105 -20.45 -5.40 -7.84
C ASN A 105 -19.03 -5.93 -8.04
N LEU A 106 -18.44 -5.68 -9.19
CA LEU A 106 -17.02 -5.93 -9.45
C LEU A 106 -16.23 -4.64 -9.25
N ILE A 107 -15.34 -4.63 -8.25
CA ILE A 107 -14.49 -3.48 -7.97
C ILE A 107 -13.11 -3.72 -8.56
N ILE A 108 -12.67 -2.82 -9.43
CA ILE A 108 -11.34 -2.85 -10.03
C ILE A 108 -10.48 -1.79 -9.36
N PHE A 109 -9.43 -2.23 -8.65
CA PHE A 109 -8.48 -1.34 -8.03
C PHE A 109 -7.33 -0.99 -8.97
N LYS A 110 -6.93 0.26 -8.95
CA LYS A 110 -5.65 0.67 -9.50
C LYS A 110 -4.52 0.08 -8.66
N HIS A 111 -3.48 -0.48 -9.29
CA HIS A 111 -2.28 -0.95 -8.57
C HIS A 111 -1.44 0.25 -8.09
N SER A 112 -1.77 0.76 -6.92
CA SER A 112 -1.09 1.88 -6.25
C SER A 112 -0.17 1.38 -5.13
N GLN A 113 0.67 2.27 -4.62
CA GLN A 113 1.51 1.97 -3.46
C GLN A 113 0.70 1.89 -2.15
N HIS A 114 -0.54 2.39 -2.13
CA HIS A 114 -1.46 2.36 -0.99
C HIS A 114 -2.45 1.19 -1.05
N LEU A 115 -2.34 0.29 -2.03
CA LEU A 115 -3.33 -0.74 -2.36
C LEU A 115 -3.82 -1.54 -1.15
N GLU A 116 -2.93 -1.97 -0.26
CA GLU A 116 -3.31 -2.77 0.92
C GLU A 116 -4.13 -1.95 1.92
N LEU A 117 -3.78 -0.68 2.12
CA LEU A 117 -4.53 0.21 3.01
C LEU A 117 -5.87 0.60 2.38
N ASP A 118 -5.91 0.92 1.10
CA ASP A 118 -7.14 1.24 0.37
C ASP A 118 -8.13 0.08 0.42
N ALA A 119 -7.66 -1.15 0.15
CA ALA A 119 -8.48 -2.36 0.25
C ALA A 119 -9.00 -2.59 1.67
N ARG A 120 -8.15 -2.34 2.70
CA ARG A 120 -8.53 -2.47 4.09
C ARG A 120 -9.57 -1.45 4.50
N LEU A 121 -9.42 -0.19 4.09
CA LEU A 121 -10.39 0.88 4.37
C LEU A 121 -11.75 0.56 3.74
N LEU A 122 -11.75 0.01 2.52
CA LEU A 122 -12.98 -0.42 1.90
C LEU A 122 -13.62 -1.60 2.67
N ALA A 123 -12.84 -2.61 3.06
CA ALA A 123 -13.32 -3.78 3.80
C ALA A 123 -13.92 -3.43 5.18
N ILE A 124 -13.45 -2.36 5.82
CA ILE A 124 -14.00 -1.87 7.08
C ILE A 124 -15.40 -1.25 6.90
N ASN A 125 -15.72 -0.77 5.70
CA ASN A 125 -16.94 -0.03 5.40
C ASN A 125 -17.93 -0.77 4.49
N ALA A 126 -17.50 -1.87 3.84
CA ALA A 126 -18.35 -2.68 2.97
C ALA A 126 -17.91 -4.15 3.03
N GLU A 127 -18.86 -5.07 2.88
CA GLU A 127 -18.55 -6.49 2.72
C GLU A 127 -17.95 -6.72 1.33
N ILE A 128 -16.67 -7.11 1.28
CA ILE A 128 -15.94 -7.33 0.03
C ILE A 128 -15.21 -8.68 0.04
N TYR A 129 -15.08 -9.28 -1.14
CA TYR A 129 -14.30 -10.48 -1.38
C TYR A 129 -13.15 -10.15 -2.31
N GLY A 130 -11.91 -10.38 -1.85
CA GLY A 130 -10.71 -10.07 -2.61
C GLY A 130 -10.16 -11.27 -3.37
N VAL A 131 -9.87 -11.09 -4.66
CA VAL A 131 -9.10 -12.05 -5.44
C VAL A 131 -7.67 -11.57 -5.53
N SER A 132 -6.72 -12.39 -5.07
CA SER A 132 -5.30 -12.04 -5.10
C SER A 132 -4.43 -13.21 -5.53
N ARG A 133 -3.29 -12.89 -6.15
CA ARG A 133 -2.28 -13.89 -6.45
C ARG A 133 -1.48 -14.22 -5.19
N ALA A 134 -1.18 -15.50 -4.97
CA ALA A 134 -0.28 -15.93 -3.92
C ALA A 134 1.13 -15.31 -4.11
N HIS A 135 1.76 -14.93 -3.01
CA HIS A 135 3.12 -14.41 -3.04
C HIS A 135 4.12 -15.53 -3.38
N ASN A 136 5.17 -15.22 -4.15
CA ASN A 136 6.18 -16.20 -4.54
C ASN A 136 6.97 -16.78 -3.35
N SER A 137 7.11 -16.02 -2.26
CA SER A 137 7.70 -16.50 -0.99
C SER A 137 6.63 -17.08 -0.10
N ALA A 138 6.75 -18.35 0.30
CA ALA A 138 5.82 -19.02 1.21
C ALA A 138 5.68 -18.30 2.57
N SER A 139 6.78 -17.77 3.10
CA SER A 139 6.79 -17.01 4.35
C SER A 139 6.01 -15.70 4.22
N MET A 140 6.23 -14.95 3.15
CA MET A 140 5.47 -13.71 2.87
C MET A 140 4.00 -14.00 2.61
N ASN A 141 3.70 -15.06 1.86
CA ASN A 141 2.32 -15.47 1.61
C ASN A 141 1.58 -15.79 2.92
N LYS A 142 2.23 -16.48 3.86
CA LYS A 142 1.66 -16.76 5.19
C LYS A 142 1.40 -15.47 5.99
N ILE A 143 2.33 -14.51 5.97
CA ILE A 143 2.17 -13.22 6.67
C ILE A 143 1.03 -12.42 6.04
N GLN A 144 0.99 -12.33 4.71
CA GLN A 144 -0.04 -11.63 3.95
C GLN A 144 -1.44 -12.21 4.21
N ASN A 145 -1.58 -13.53 4.11
CA ASN A 145 -2.86 -14.18 4.38
C ASN A 145 -3.31 -13.97 5.83
N LYS A 146 -2.39 -14.11 6.80
CA LYS A 146 -2.71 -13.82 8.19
C LYS A 146 -3.14 -12.36 8.38
N GLY A 147 -2.44 -11.41 7.77
CA GLY A 147 -2.75 -10.00 7.87
C GLY A 147 -4.11 -9.64 7.27
N ARG A 148 -4.43 -10.20 6.10
CA ARG A 148 -5.71 -9.94 5.40
C ARG A 148 -6.91 -10.63 6.03
N LEU A 149 -6.71 -11.78 6.71
CA LEU A 149 -7.77 -12.55 7.34
C LEU A 149 -7.97 -12.22 8.83
N SER A 150 -7.08 -11.45 9.44
CA SER A 150 -7.15 -11.09 10.86
C SER A 150 -7.99 -9.85 11.15
N SER A 151 -8.68 -9.40 10.16
CA SER A 151 -9.54 -8.22 10.16
C SER A 151 -10.97 -8.56 10.08
#